data_8dea09b7796d6e53d9ffdd94968ac1cb
#
_entry.id   8dea09b7796d6e53d9ffdd94968ac1cb
#
_cell.length_a   1.000
_cell.length_b   1.000
_cell.length_c   1.000
_cell.angle_alpha   90.00
_cell.angle_beta   90.00
_cell.angle_gamma   90.00
#
_symmetry.space_group_name_H-M   'P 1'
#
loop_
_entity.id
_entity.type
_entity.pdbx_description
1 polymer ?
#
loop_
_entity_poly.entity_id
_entity_poly.type
_entity_poly.pdbx_seq_one_letter_code
_entity_poly.pdbx_strand_id
1 'polypeptide(L)' 'MKPRTVYEKAVQDFTETARQLARLNQHFRRASFAKFEMLMGLDDEVLKRYGLPKPMVERALLEAYQTVVLDQQRNRDHS' A
#
# COMPACT_ATOMS: atom_id res chain seq x y z
N MET A 1 2.70 5.95 23.49
CA MET A 1 2.49 6.50 22.13
C MET A 1 1.01 6.54 21.82
N LYS A 2 0.54 7.66 21.34
CA LYS A 2 -0.87 7.77 21.00
C LYS A 2 -1.23 6.85 19.86
N PRO A 3 -2.40 6.21 19.90
CA PRO A 3 -2.84 5.38 18.81
C PRO A 3 -3.01 6.24 17.56
N ARG A 4 -2.52 5.75 16.47
CA ARG A 4 -2.69 6.42 15.19
C ARG A 4 -4.15 6.29 14.75
N THR A 5 -4.56 7.18 13.87
CA THR A 5 -5.89 7.08 13.29
C THR A 5 -5.99 5.78 12.51
N VAL A 6 -7.23 5.34 12.29
CA VAL A 6 -7.47 4.13 11.49
C VAL A 6 -6.87 4.31 10.09
N TYR A 7 -6.95 5.52 9.56
CA TYR A 7 -6.36 5.84 8.26
C TYR A 7 -4.84 5.59 8.23
N GLU A 8 -4.14 6.12 9.23
CA GLU A 8 -2.69 5.95 9.31
C GLU A 8 -2.30 4.48 9.45
N LYS A 9 -3.06 3.74 10.21
CA LYS A 9 -2.83 2.32 10.35
C LYS A 9 -3.05 1.60 9.04
N ALA A 10 -4.06 2.00 8.28
CA ALA A 10 -4.34 1.41 6.97
C ALA A 10 -3.18 1.66 6.01
N VAL A 11 -2.65 2.89 5.99
CA VAL A 11 -1.49 3.21 5.17
C VAL A 11 -0.30 2.34 5.54
N GLN A 12 -0.04 2.20 6.84
CA GLN A 12 1.06 1.38 7.32
C GLN A 12 0.90 -0.08 6.92
N ASP A 13 -0.29 -0.64 7.11
CA ASP A 13 -0.57 -2.03 6.78
C ASP A 13 -0.47 -2.28 5.28
N PHE A 14 -1.01 -1.38 4.47
CA PHE A 14 -0.91 -1.49 3.02
C PHE A 14 0.55 -1.42 2.56
N THR A 15 1.31 -0.47 3.13
CA THR A 15 2.72 -0.32 2.78
C THR A 15 3.51 -1.59 3.11
N GLU A 16 3.28 -2.14 4.28
CA GLU A 16 3.98 -3.35 4.70
C GLU A 16 3.64 -4.55 3.81
N THR A 17 2.35 -4.72 3.51
CA THR A 17 1.91 -5.79 2.62
C THR A 17 2.50 -5.61 1.23
N ALA A 18 2.52 -4.39 0.73
CA ALA A 18 3.07 -4.09 -0.59
C ALA A 18 4.57 -4.37 -0.65
N ARG A 19 5.29 -4.08 0.42
CA ARG A 19 6.72 -4.39 0.48
C ARG A 19 6.97 -5.89 0.41
N GLN A 20 6.16 -6.66 1.11
CA GLN A 20 6.27 -8.12 1.06
C GLN A 20 5.97 -8.66 -0.33
N LEU A 21 4.91 -8.15 -0.95
CA LEU A 21 4.55 -8.57 -2.30
C LEU A 21 5.62 -8.18 -3.32
N ALA A 22 6.24 -7.03 -3.13
CA ALA A 22 7.29 -6.57 -4.03
C ALA A 22 8.53 -7.47 -3.97
N ARG A 23 8.78 -8.09 -2.83
CA ARG A 23 9.88 -9.05 -2.70
C ARG A 23 9.62 -10.33 -3.48
N LEU A 24 8.36 -10.74 -3.52
CA LEU A 24 7.97 -12.02 -4.13
C LEU A 24 7.66 -11.90 -5.61
N ASN A 25 7.30 -10.70 -6.07
CA ASN A 25 6.80 -10.51 -7.42
C ASN A 25 7.44 -9.28 -8.06
N GLN A 26 8.29 -9.50 -9.05
CA GLN A 26 8.96 -8.42 -9.75
C GLN A 26 7.98 -7.49 -10.46
N HIS A 27 6.87 -8.04 -10.94
CA HIS A 27 5.86 -7.22 -11.63
C HIS A 27 5.22 -6.22 -10.68
N PHE A 28 5.13 -6.56 -9.41
CA PHE A 28 4.58 -5.65 -8.41
C PHE A 28 5.41 -4.38 -8.27
N ARG A 29 6.73 -4.52 -8.39
CA ARG A 29 7.64 -3.38 -8.25
C ARG A 29 7.47 -2.34 -9.35
N ARG A 30 7.01 -2.78 -10.52
CA ARG A 30 6.84 -1.92 -11.70
C ARG A 30 5.38 -1.62 -11.99
N ALA A 31 4.49 -2.00 -11.09
CA ALA A 31 3.07 -1.84 -11.32
C ALA A 31 2.67 -0.37 -11.28
N SER A 32 1.75 0.00 -12.16
CA SER A 32 1.07 1.28 -12.04
C SER A 32 0.14 1.24 -10.83
N PHE A 33 -0.39 2.38 -10.43
CA PHE A 33 -1.30 2.41 -9.30
C PHE A 33 -2.52 1.51 -9.53
N ALA A 34 -3.07 1.50 -10.73
CA ALA A 34 -4.21 0.65 -11.05
C ALA A 34 -3.88 -0.83 -10.87
N LYS A 35 -2.69 -1.24 -11.32
CA LYS A 35 -2.23 -2.61 -11.14
C LYS A 35 -1.96 -2.91 -9.68
N PHE A 36 -1.41 -1.94 -8.96
CA PHE A 36 -1.15 -2.05 -7.54
C PHE A 36 -2.46 -2.32 -6.75
N GLU A 37 -3.51 -1.55 -7.05
CA GLU A 37 -4.80 -1.77 -6.42
C GLU A 37 -5.31 -3.20 -6.65
N MET A 38 -5.17 -3.66 -7.89
CA MET A 38 -5.62 -5.00 -8.24
C MET A 38 -4.82 -6.07 -7.50
N LEU A 39 -3.51 -5.87 -7.39
CA LEU A 39 -2.63 -6.83 -6.71
C LEU A 39 -2.88 -6.84 -5.21
N MET A 40 -3.26 -5.73 -4.63
CA MET A 40 -3.58 -5.66 -3.20
C MET A 40 -4.92 -6.30 -2.86
N GLY A 41 -5.74 -6.60 -3.87
CA GLY A 41 -7.01 -7.26 -3.64
C GLY A 41 -7.98 -6.41 -2.85
N LEU A 42 -8.26 -5.20 -3.33
CA LEU A 42 -9.14 -4.26 -2.64
C LEU A 42 -10.60 -4.71 -2.80
N ASP A 43 -11.01 -5.63 -1.96
CA ASP A 43 -12.38 -6.17 -1.97
C ASP A 43 -13.16 -5.75 -0.72
N ASP A 44 -14.39 -6.21 -0.63
CA ASP A 44 -15.27 -5.87 0.47
C ASP A 44 -14.72 -6.27 1.84
N GLU A 45 -13.99 -7.37 1.91
CA GLU A 45 -13.40 -7.82 3.17
C GLU A 45 -12.34 -6.85 3.65
N VAL A 46 -11.52 -6.37 2.73
CA VAL A 46 -10.47 -5.39 3.07
C VAL A 46 -11.13 -4.11 3.57
N LEU A 47 -12.18 -3.65 2.89
CA LEU A 47 -12.88 -2.44 3.30
C LEU A 47 -13.50 -2.59 4.69
N LYS A 48 -14.10 -3.74 4.97
CA LYS A 48 -14.67 -4.00 6.29
C LYS A 48 -13.61 -4.02 7.38
N ARG A 49 -12.44 -4.55 7.07
CA ARG A 49 -11.35 -4.66 8.03
C ARG A 49 -10.94 -3.29 8.57
N TYR A 50 -10.90 -2.28 7.71
CA TYR A 50 -10.45 -0.96 8.10
C TYR A 50 -11.58 -0.05 8.55
N GLY A 51 -12.81 -0.39 8.21
CA GLY A 51 -13.96 0.43 8.59
C GLY A 51 -13.92 1.84 8.04
N LEU A 52 -13.27 2.04 6.90
CA LEU A 52 -13.14 3.34 6.26
C LEU A 52 -14.03 3.43 5.03
N PRO A 53 -14.53 4.63 4.69
CA PRO A 53 -15.21 4.82 3.42
C PRO A 53 -14.28 4.48 2.27
N LYS A 54 -14.86 4.01 1.17
CA LYS A 54 -14.08 3.61 0.01
C LYS A 54 -13.11 4.69 -0.48
N PRO A 55 -13.53 5.96 -0.61
CA PRO A 55 -12.59 7.02 -1.02
C PRO A 55 -11.38 7.16 -0.10
N MET A 56 -11.57 6.97 1.20
CA MET A 56 -10.45 7.05 2.14
C MET A 56 -9.52 5.85 2.03
N VAL A 57 -10.08 4.67 1.76
CA VAL A 57 -9.28 3.49 1.53
C VAL A 57 -8.43 3.65 0.28
N GLU A 58 -8.99 4.20 -0.77
CA GLU A 58 -8.26 4.47 -2.01
C GLU A 58 -7.13 5.46 -1.77
N ARG A 59 -7.37 6.48 -0.97
CA ARG A 59 -6.34 7.46 -0.61
C ARG A 59 -5.22 6.82 0.19
N ALA A 60 -5.57 6.00 1.17
CA ALA A 60 -4.59 5.28 1.97
C ALA A 60 -3.74 4.36 1.09
N LEU A 61 -4.39 3.70 0.14
CA LEU A 61 -3.71 2.81 -0.78
C LEU A 61 -2.75 3.60 -1.68
N LEU A 62 -3.16 4.78 -2.13
CA LEU A 62 -2.30 5.64 -2.95
C LEU A 62 -1.06 6.08 -2.16
N GLU A 63 -1.23 6.45 -0.90
CA GLU A 63 -0.10 6.83 -0.06
C GLU A 63 0.85 5.66 0.16
N ALA A 64 0.30 4.48 0.38
CA ALA A 64 1.11 3.27 0.53
C ALA A 64 1.90 2.98 -0.76
N TYR A 65 1.25 3.12 -1.89
CA TYR A 65 1.88 2.92 -3.19
C TYR A 65 3.05 3.89 -3.39
N GLN A 66 2.83 5.17 -3.11
CA GLN A 66 3.87 6.18 -3.25
C GLN A 66 5.05 5.89 -2.33
N THR A 67 4.77 5.45 -1.11
CA THR A 67 5.84 5.10 -0.16
C THR A 67 6.68 3.95 -0.68
N VAL A 68 6.04 2.92 -1.21
CA VAL A 68 6.75 1.75 -1.75
C VAL A 68 7.59 2.14 -2.96
N VAL A 69 7.05 2.98 -3.85
CA VAL A 69 7.79 3.45 -5.02
C VAL A 69 9.02 4.24 -4.59
N LEU A 70 8.87 5.12 -3.61
CA LEU A 70 10.00 5.92 -3.11
C LEU A 70 11.06 5.03 -2.46
N ASP A 71 10.64 4.02 -1.71
CA ASP A 71 11.58 3.06 -1.11
C ASP A 71 12.39 2.34 -2.18
N GLN A 72 11.75 1.95 -3.27
CA GLN A 72 12.43 1.25 -4.34
C GLN A 72 13.44 2.16 -5.06
N GLN A 73 13.07 3.41 -5.27
CA GLN A 73 13.97 4.38 -5.87
C GLN A 73 15.18 4.62 -4.97
N ARG A 74 14.95 4.71 -3.68
CA ARG A 74 16.02 4.90 -2.71
C ARG A 74 16.99 3.72 -2.72
N ASN A 75 16.47 2.51 -2.78
CA ASN A 75 17.31 1.32 -2.86
C ASN A 75 18.13 1.27 -4.15
N ARG A 76 17.57 1.79 -5.23
CA ARG A 76 18.29 1.87 -6.52
C ARG A 76 19.47 2.81 -6.41
N ASP A 77 19.29 3.95 -5.75
CA ASP A 77 20.34 4.95 -5.64
C ASP A 77 21.50 4.45 -4.80
N HIS A 78 21.25 3.50 -3.91
CA HIS A 78 22.29 2.93 -3.05
C HIS A 78 23.06 1.80 -3.70
N SER A 79 22.56 1.26 -4.77
CA SER A 79 23.28 0.22 -5.49
C SER A 79 23.98 0.81 -6.71
#